data_1f971711a68be07836b01d8cb4a1c804
#
_entry.id   1f971711a68be07836b01d8cb4a1c804
#
_cell.length_a   1.000
_cell.length_b   1.000
_cell.length_c   1.000
_cell.angle_alpha   90.00
_cell.angle_beta   90.00
_cell.angle_gamma   90.00
#
_symmetry.space_group_name_H-M   'P 1'
#
loop_
_entity.id
_entity.type
_entity.pdbx_description
1 polymer ?
#
loop_
_entity_poly.entity_id
_entity_poly.type
_entity_poly.pdbx_seq_one_letter_code
_entity_poly.pdbx_strand_id
1 'polypeptide(L)'
;FATVGYEEIPAGETYVDVRALCTENGVDGNELLPGQVNVLVDLIPYVESVSNTTKTSGGADLESDESLAERIFLAPSGYSVAGPDDAYKYWTKTYSQTIGDVKVTSPNPVEVEIRFIMTDGELPTKTVIDGVAAYLQDENIRPLTDKVTVLAPETVKFNIAFTYYVNLSDQSKACLLYTSD
;
A
#
# COMPACT_ATOMS: atom_id res chain seq x y z
N PHE A 1 7.30 15.19 11.12
CA PHE A 1 6.07 15.46 10.37
C PHE A 1 5.87 16.95 10.19
N ALA A 2 5.45 17.39 9.02
CA ALA A 2 5.12 18.75 8.71
C ALA A 2 3.70 18.81 8.12
N THR A 3 2.95 19.86 8.46
CA THR A 3 1.59 20.07 7.93
C THR A 3 1.66 20.46 6.45
N VAL A 4 0.69 19.96 5.68
CA VAL A 4 0.55 20.26 4.25
C VAL A 4 -0.52 21.36 4.11
N GLY A 5 -0.07 22.60 4.01
CA GLY A 5 -0.96 23.74 3.85
C GLY A 5 -1.30 24.45 5.16
N TYR A 6 -2.11 25.48 5.03
CA TYR A 6 -2.60 26.32 6.12
C TYR A 6 -4.07 26.03 6.36
N GLU A 7 -4.42 25.80 7.63
CA GLU A 7 -5.79 25.60 8.05
C GLU A 7 -6.09 26.53 9.23
N GLU A 8 -7.28 27.08 9.27
CA GLU A 8 -7.76 27.93 10.36
C GLU A 8 -8.76 27.17 11.24
N ILE A 9 -8.64 27.34 12.56
CA ILE A 9 -9.66 26.85 13.49
C ILE A 9 -10.91 27.71 13.32
N PRO A 10 -12.06 27.10 12.90
CA PRO A 10 -13.29 27.85 12.72
C PRO A 10 -13.76 28.55 14.01
N ALA A 11 -14.45 29.67 13.88
CA ALA A 11 -14.99 30.39 15.03
C ALA A 11 -15.96 29.52 15.82
N GLY A 12 -15.66 29.30 17.10
CA GLY A 12 -16.45 28.46 18.00
C GLY A 12 -15.96 27.03 18.12
N GLU A 13 -14.99 26.60 17.31
CA GLU A 13 -14.31 25.32 17.44
C GLU A 13 -13.00 25.46 18.22
N THR A 14 -12.54 24.35 18.80
CA THR A 14 -11.30 24.30 19.60
C THR A 14 -10.20 23.52 18.92
N TYR A 15 -10.47 22.88 17.80
CA TYR A 15 -9.50 22.09 17.03
C TYR A 15 -9.81 22.14 15.53
N VAL A 16 -8.83 21.77 14.74
CA VAL A 16 -8.95 21.53 13.30
C VAL A 16 -8.05 20.35 12.92
N ASP A 17 -8.54 19.50 12.04
CA ASP A 17 -7.74 18.42 11.48
C ASP A 17 -6.94 18.92 10.28
N VAL A 18 -5.63 18.73 10.31
CA VAL A 18 -4.71 19.11 9.22
C VAL A 18 -4.00 17.88 8.69
N ARG A 19 -3.83 17.84 7.39
CA ARG A 19 -3.00 16.81 6.77
C ARG A 19 -1.53 17.08 7.07
N ALA A 20 -0.81 16.05 7.53
CA ALA A 20 0.62 16.11 7.77
C ALA A 20 1.35 14.99 7.01
N LEU A 21 2.57 15.28 6.58
CA LEU A 21 3.46 14.32 5.95
C LEU A 21 4.72 14.14 6.79
N CYS A 22 5.28 12.94 6.79
CA CYS A 22 6.60 12.70 7.34
C CYS A 22 7.64 13.49 6.54
N THR A 23 8.58 14.12 7.23
CA THR A 23 9.68 14.89 6.60
C THR A 23 10.83 14.00 6.15
N GLU A 24 10.90 12.79 6.70
CA GLU A 24 11.89 11.79 6.34
C GLU A 24 11.27 10.75 5.43
N ASN A 25 12.04 10.34 4.41
CA ASN A 25 11.63 9.27 3.49
C ASN A 25 11.88 7.91 4.15
N GLY A 26 11.13 6.90 3.72
CA GLY A 26 11.28 5.54 4.22
C GLY A 26 10.08 5.08 5.04
N VAL A 27 10.24 3.95 5.71
CA VAL A 27 9.17 3.29 6.51
C VAL A 27 9.15 3.73 7.97
N ASP A 28 10.17 4.41 8.47
CA ASP A 28 10.33 4.76 9.88
C ASP A 28 9.18 5.61 10.44
N GLY A 29 8.54 6.40 9.60
CA GLY A 29 7.36 7.19 9.96
C GLY A 29 6.04 6.42 9.96
N ASN A 30 6.03 5.14 9.56
CA ASN A 30 4.83 4.30 9.51
C ASN A 30 4.49 3.73 10.89
N GLU A 31 3.29 3.15 11.00
CA GLU A 31 2.83 2.37 12.16
C GLU A 31 2.68 3.14 13.47
N LEU A 32 2.89 4.46 13.50
CA LEU A 32 2.65 5.25 14.69
C LEU A 32 1.14 5.33 14.97
N LEU A 33 0.76 4.88 16.16
CA LEU A 33 -0.63 4.85 16.59
C LEU A 33 -1.18 6.27 16.85
N PRO A 34 -2.51 6.46 16.83
CA PRO A 34 -3.12 7.73 17.21
C PRO A 34 -2.63 8.23 18.56
N GLY A 35 -2.28 9.51 18.64
CA GLY A 35 -1.73 10.14 19.83
C GLY A 35 -0.22 9.99 20.04
N GLN A 36 0.49 9.22 19.23
CA GLN A 36 1.95 9.06 19.37
C GLN A 36 2.75 10.24 18.78
N VAL A 37 2.23 10.91 17.75
CA VAL A 37 2.82 12.15 17.24
C VAL A 37 2.16 13.32 17.96
N ASN A 38 2.74 13.72 19.10
CA ASN A 38 2.12 14.67 20.03
C ASN A 38 3.06 15.78 20.52
N VAL A 39 4.24 15.90 19.94
CA VAL A 39 5.22 16.92 20.31
C VAL A 39 5.23 18.03 19.24
N LEU A 40 4.95 19.24 19.68
CA LEU A 40 5.07 20.43 18.84
C LEU A 40 6.52 20.92 18.86
N VAL A 41 7.21 20.85 17.73
CA VAL A 41 8.62 21.30 17.63
C VAL A 41 8.68 22.82 17.50
N ASP A 42 7.88 23.40 16.61
CA ASP A 42 7.76 24.84 16.42
C ASP A 42 6.56 25.37 17.22
N LEU A 43 6.82 26.26 18.16
CA LEU A 43 5.77 26.84 18.99
C LEU A 43 4.89 27.77 18.13
N ILE A 44 3.66 27.38 17.94
CA ILE A 44 2.63 28.16 17.22
C ILE A 44 1.80 28.89 18.27
N PRO A 45 1.66 30.24 18.22
CA PRO A 45 0.83 30.97 19.15
C PRO A 45 -0.60 30.44 19.16
N TYR A 46 -1.14 30.27 20.35
CA TYR A 46 -2.51 29.77 20.62
C TYR A 46 -2.77 28.29 20.32
N VAL A 47 -1.75 27.50 19.97
CA VAL A 47 -1.85 26.04 19.85
C VAL A 47 -1.30 25.41 21.14
N GLU A 48 -2.16 24.75 21.90
CA GLU A 48 -1.79 24.11 23.18
C GLU A 48 -1.23 22.70 22.97
N SER A 49 -1.79 21.96 22.02
CA SER A 49 -1.39 20.56 21.78
C SER A 49 -1.65 20.15 20.33
N VAL A 50 -0.93 19.14 19.90
CA VAL A 50 -1.12 18.45 18.61
C VAL A 50 -1.12 16.96 18.86
N SER A 51 -1.88 16.21 18.07
CA SER A 51 -1.81 14.75 18.06
C SER A 51 -2.30 14.21 16.73
N ASN A 52 -1.72 13.08 16.27
CA ASN A 52 -2.27 12.39 15.13
C ASN A 52 -3.56 11.66 15.51
N THR A 53 -4.58 11.79 14.68
CA THR A 53 -5.89 11.13 14.86
C THR A 53 -5.94 9.76 14.22
N THR A 54 -5.08 9.50 13.24
CA THR A 54 -5.01 8.23 12.52
C THR A 54 -3.62 7.59 12.65
N LYS A 55 -3.57 6.28 12.46
CA LYS A 55 -2.30 5.56 12.33
C LYS A 55 -1.55 6.08 11.09
N THR A 56 -0.26 6.32 11.25
CA THR A 56 0.58 6.78 10.13
C THR A 56 0.87 5.63 9.18
N SER A 57 0.89 5.92 7.87
CA SER A 57 1.16 4.93 6.81
C SER A 57 1.55 5.62 5.51
N GLY A 58 2.04 4.85 4.55
CA GLY A 58 2.34 5.32 3.20
C GLY A 58 3.80 5.67 2.95
N GLY A 59 4.67 5.54 3.96
CA GLY A 59 6.11 5.56 3.74
C GLY A 59 6.58 4.27 3.07
N ALA A 60 7.54 4.37 2.15
CA ALA A 60 8.17 3.24 1.51
C ALA A 60 9.68 3.48 1.43
N ASP A 61 10.47 2.41 1.53
CA ASP A 61 11.90 2.46 1.31
C ASP A 61 12.23 2.61 -0.18
N LEU A 62 13.49 2.77 -0.48
CA LEU A 62 13.95 2.86 -1.86
C LEU A 62 13.57 1.58 -2.62
N GLU A 63 13.05 1.73 -3.82
CA GLU A 63 12.68 0.62 -4.70
C GLU A 63 13.87 -0.31 -4.92
N SER A 64 13.65 -1.63 -4.86
CA SER A 64 14.69 -2.61 -5.17
C SER A 64 15.02 -2.64 -6.67
N ASP A 65 16.22 -3.11 -7.01
CA ASP A 65 16.65 -3.24 -8.40
C ASP A 65 15.76 -4.21 -9.18
N GLU A 66 15.25 -5.27 -8.55
CA GLU A 66 14.31 -6.20 -9.18
C GLU A 66 12.98 -5.54 -9.49
N SER A 67 12.41 -4.77 -8.54
CA SER A 67 11.16 -4.05 -8.74
C SER A 67 11.29 -2.98 -9.83
N LEU A 68 12.40 -2.24 -9.81
CA LEU A 68 12.71 -1.26 -10.85
C LEU A 68 12.84 -1.92 -12.23
N ALA A 69 13.55 -3.05 -12.34
CA ALA A 69 13.70 -3.77 -13.58
C ALA A 69 12.36 -4.26 -14.15
N GLU A 70 11.48 -4.81 -13.27
CA GLU A 70 10.14 -5.22 -13.67
C GLU A 70 9.31 -4.03 -14.18
N ARG A 71 9.37 -2.90 -13.49
CA ARG A 71 8.65 -1.68 -13.89
C ARG A 71 9.19 -1.12 -15.21
N ILE A 72 10.51 -1.16 -15.45
CA ILE A 72 11.11 -0.79 -16.74
C ILE A 72 10.65 -1.74 -17.85
N PHE A 73 10.57 -3.05 -17.58
CA PHE A 73 10.07 -4.02 -18.54
C PHE A 73 8.59 -3.76 -18.92
N LEU A 74 7.77 -3.38 -17.95
CA LEU A 74 6.35 -3.06 -18.17
C LEU A 74 6.12 -1.67 -18.78
N ALA A 75 7.07 -0.75 -18.66
CA ALA A 75 6.91 0.65 -19.09
C ALA A 75 6.43 0.84 -20.55
N PRO A 76 6.90 0.05 -21.55
CA PRO A 76 6.40 0.17 -22.91
C PRO A 76 4.90 -0.09 -23.04
N SER A 77 4.33 -0.94 -22.18
CA SER A 77 2.90 -1.25 -22.17
C SER A 77 2.05 -0.06 -21.68
N GLY A 78 2.63 0.83 -20.86
CA GLY A 78 1.98 2.04 -20.38
C GLY A 78 1.65 3.07 -21.47
N TYR A 79 2.30 2.98 -22.63
CA TYR A 79 1.98 3.85 -23.79
C TYR A 79 0.77 3.36 -24.59
N SER A 80 0.27 2.17 -24.31
CA SER A 80 -0.88 1.62 -25.03
C SER A 80 -2.18 2.21 -24.49
N VAL A 81 -2.93 2.85 -25.37
CA VAL A 81 -4.29 3.37 -25.09
C VAL A 81 -5.38 2.30 -25.25
N ALA A 82 -5.01 1.07 -25.63
CA ALA A 82 -5.95 -0.03 -25.81
C ALA A 82 -6.24 -0.82 -24.53
N GLY A 83 -5.63 -0.46 -23.41
CA GLY A 83 -5.85 -1.09 -22.08
C GLY A 83 -5.38 -2.54 -21.99
N PRO A 84 -4.16 -2.92 -22.46
CA PRO A 84 -3.64 -4.26 -22.21
C PRO A 84 -3.46 -4.48 -20.70
N ASP A 85 -3.52 -5.73 -20.27
CA ASP A 85 -3.36 -6.09 -18.84
C ASP A 85 -2.02 -5.61 -18.27
N ASP A 86 -0.94 -5.65 -19.05
CA ASP A 86 0.37 -5.15 -18.63
C ASP A 86 0.42 -3.64 -18.44
N ALA A 87 -0.40 -2.85 -19.14
CA ALA A 87 -0.52 -1.42 -18.90
C ALA A 87 -1.12 -1.16 -17.51
N TYR A 88 -2.19 -1.88 -17.15
CA TYR A 88 -2.80 -1.76 -15.83
C TYR A 88 -1.87 -2.23 -14.70
N LYS A 89 -1.09 -3.30 -14.93
CA LYS A 89 -0.03 -3.73 -13.99
C LYS A 89 1.01 -2.64 -13.80
N TYR A 90 1.49 -2.06 -14.91
CA TYR A 90 2.46 -0.96 -14.87
C TYR A 90 1.97 0.23 -14.05
N TRP A 91 0.76 0.73 -14.34
CA TRP A 91 0.20 1.88 -13.64
C TRP A 91 -0.10 1.58 -12.17
N THR A 92 -0.58 0.38 -11.86
CA THR A 92 -0.83 -0.05 -10.47
C THR A 92 0.48 -0.08 -9.65
N LYS A 93 1.55 -0.66 -10.19
CA LYS A 93 2.88 -0.68 -9.55
C LYS A 93 3.52 0.71 -9.49
N THR A 94 3.25 1.57 -10.44
CA THR A 94 3.75 2.96 -10.44
C THR A 94 3.11 3.80 -9.34
N TYR A 95 1.87 3.49 -8.93
CA TYR A 95 1.20 4.19 -7.84
C TYR A 95 1.93 4.06 -6.50
N SER A 96 2.42 2.85 -6.17
CA SER A 96 3.17 2.62 -4.93
C SER A 96 4.14 1.44 -5.07
N GLN A 97 5.36 1.64 -4.61
CA GLN A 97 6.41 0.60 -4.54
C GLN A 97 6.08 -0.52 -3.53
N THR A 98 5.12 -0.28 -2.63
CA THR A 98 4.67 -1.29 -1.68
C THR A 98 3.71 -2.31 -2.29
N ILE A 99 3.31 -2.14 -3.56
CA ILE A 99 2.50 -3.10 -4.30
C ILE A 99 3.42 -4.18 -4.89
N GLY A 100 3.23 -5.42 -4.44
CA GLY A 100 4.01 -6.57 -4.88
C GLY A 100 3.51 -7.15 -6.20
N ASP A 101 2.52 -8.04 -6.15
CA ASP A 101 1.98 -8.67 -7.35
C ASP A 101 0.60 -8.11 -7.71
N VAL A 102 0.33 -8.03 -9.02
CA VAL A 102 -0.89 -7.44 -9.57
C VAL A 102 -1.52 -8.40 -10.57
N LYS A 103 -2.77 -8.76 -10.34
CA LYS A 103 -3.59 -9.56 -11.26
C LYS A 103 -4.66 -8.70 -11.90
N VAL A 104 -4.66 -8.67 -13.21
CA VAL A 104 -5.68 -8.01 -14.03
C VAL A 104 -6.54 -9.06 -14.71
N THR A 105 -7.84 -8.93 -14.65
CA THR A 105 -8.81 -9.82 -15.28
C THR A 105 -9.95 -9.03 -15.89
N SER A 106 -10.58 -9.57 -16.93
CA SER A 106 -11.76 -8.99 -17.56
C SER A 106 -12.90 -10.01 -17.45
N PRO A 107 -13.70 -9.98 -16.40
CA PRO A 107 -14.78 -10.95 -16.19
C PRO A 107 -15.91 -10.80 -17.22
N ASN A 108 -16.16 -9.59 -17.69
CA ASN A 108 -17.14 -9.26 -18.72
C ASN A 108 -16.55 -8.24 -19.70
N PRO A 109 -17.11 -8.12 -20.92
CA PRO A 109 -16.72 -7.06 -21.83
C PRO A 109 -16.80 -5.69 -21.17
N VAL A 110 -15.79 -4.84 -21.39
CA VAL A 110 -15.69 -3.47 -20.83
C VAL A 110 -15.34 -3.42 -19.33
N GLU A 111 -15.44 -4.52 -18.61
CA GLU A 111 -15.09 -4.58 -17.17
C GLU A 111 -13.65 -5.05 -17.00
N VAL A 112 -12.88 -4.27 -16.25
CA VAL A 112 -11.50 -4.60 -15.83
C VAL A 112 -11.47 -4.68 -14.33
N GLU A 113 -11.11 -5.84 -13.80
CA GLU A 113 -10.95 -6.08 -12.39
C GLU A 113 -9.46 -6.24 -12.05
N ILE A 114 -8.97 -5.43 -11.13
CA ILE A 114 -7.59 -5.40 -10.69
C ILE A 114 -7.54 -5.84 -9.24
N ARG A 115 -6.77 -6.88 -8.96
CA ARG A 115 -6.47 -7.36 -7.61
C ARG A 115 -4.98 -7.32 -7.39
N PHE A 116 -4.54 -6.88 -6.23
CA PHE A 116 -3.12 -6.82 -5.91
C PHE A 116 -2.85 -7.17 -4.44
N ILE A 117 -1.64 -7.60 -4.17
CA ILE A 117 -1.12 -7.92 -2.84
C ILE A 117 0.07 -7.01 -2.55
N MET A 118 0.33 -6.74 -1.28
CA MET A 118 1.47 -5.92 -0.89
C MET A 118 2.77 -6.73 -0.94
N THR A 119 3.92 -6.06 -1.00
CA THR A 119 5.25 -6.72 -1.09
C THR A 119 5.59 -7.61 0.11
N ASP A 120 5.02 -7.33 1.27
CA ASP A 120 5.11 -8.14 2.49
C ASP A 120 4.19 -9.35 2.51
N GLY A 121 3.35 -9.51 1.47
CA GLY A 121 2.34 -10.56 1.37
C GLY A 121 1.02 -10.25 2.09
N GLU A 122 0.89 -9.07 2.69
CA GLU A 122 -0.34 -8.64 3.34
C GLU A 122 -1.41 -8.19 2.34
N LEU A 123 -2.66 -8.17 2.80
CA LEU A 123 -3.76 -7.63 2.01
C LEU A 123 -3.73 -6.09 2.02
N PRO A 124 -4.02 -5.45 0.88
CA PRO A 124 -4.08 -4.00 0.81
C PRO A 124 -5.19 -3.45 1.72
N THR A 125 -4.92 -2.36 2.40
CA THR A 125 -5.93 -1.64 3.18
C THR A 125 -6.92 -0.94 2.26
N LYS A 126 -8.11 -0.65 2.78
CA LYS A 126 -9.13 0.07 2.02
C LYS A 126 -8.62 1.42 1.48
N THR A 127 -7.80 2.12 2.25
CA THR A 127 -7.22 3.40 1.83
C THR A 127 -6.32 3.26 0.60
N VAL A 128 -5.51 2.21 0.53
CA VAL A 128 -4.65 1.93 -0.62
C VAL A 128 -5.49 1.53 -1.84
N ILE A 129 -6.51 0.68 -1.65
CA ILE A 129 -7.43 0.28 -2.71
C ILE A 129 -8.14 1.50 -3.31
N ASP A 130 -8.72 2.36 -2.47
CA ASP A 130 -9.42 3.56 -2.91
C ASP A 130 -8.47 4.54 -3.62
N GLY A 131 -7.22 4.66 -3.14
CA GLY A 131 -6.18 5.49 -3.77
C GLY A 131 -5.76 4.98 -5.15
N VAL A 132 -5.50 3.68 -5.30
CA VAL A 132 -5.21 3.05 -6.59
C VAL A 132 -6.41 3.19 -7.55
N ALA A 133 -7.63 2.98 -7.04
CA ALA A 133 -8.84 3.14 -7.84
C ALA A 133 -8.98 4.56 -8.38
N ALA A 134 -8.76 5.57 -7.53
CA ALA A 134 -8.79 6.98 -7.96
C ALA A 134 -7.70 7.31 -8.98
N TYR A 135 -6.48 6.81 -8.77
CA TYR A 135 -5.36 7.00 -9.69
C TYR A 135 -5.62 6.41 -11.07
N LEU A 136 -6.17 5.20 -11.12
CA LEU A 136 -6.48 4.51 -12.39
C LEU A 136 -7.71 5.10 -13.12
N GLN A 137 -8.47 6.02 -12.51
CA GLN A 137 -9.55 6.74 -13.19
C GLN A 137 -9.07 7.96 -13.98
N ASP A 138 -7.78 8.32 -13.91
CA ASP A 138 -7.23 9.43 -14.68
C ASP A 138 -7.44 9.21 -16.18
N GLU A 139 -7.87 10.27 -16.89
CA GLU A 139 -8.18 10.23 -18.32
C GLU A 139 -6.97 9.87 -19.20
N ASN A 140 -5.75 10.09 -18.69
CA ASN A 140 -4.52 9.73 -19.40
C ASN A 140 -4.10 8.26 -19.19
N ILE A 141 -4.72 7.57 -18.24
CA ILE A 141 -4.38 6.19 -17.86
C ILE A 141 -5.46 5.23 -18.35
N ARG A 142 -6.71 5.56 -18.09
CA ARG A 142 -7.84 4.68 -18.37
C ARG A 142 -8.37 4.86 -19.79
N PRO A 143 -8.48 3.78 -20.61
CA PRO A 143 -9.25 3.80 -21.83
C PRO A 143 -10.70 4.23 -21.56
N LEU A 144 -11.29 4.98 -22.49
CA LEU A 144 -12.62 5.58 -22.33
C LEU A 144 -13.73 4.53 -22.08
N THR A 145 -13.55 3.33 -22.66
CA THR A 145 -14.54 2.24 -22.58
C THR A 145 -14.43 1.41 -21.33
N ASP A 146 -13.31 1.44 -20.61
CA ASP A 146 -13.03 0.50 -19.54
C ASP A 146 -13.65 0.94 -18.21
N LYS A 147 -14.42 0.04 -17.62
CA LYS A 147 -14.93 0.17 -16.25
C LYS A 147 -13.96 -0.55 -15.30
N VAL A 148 -13.04 0.21 -14.71
CA VAL A 148 -12.01 -0.33 -13.83
C VAL A 148 -12.53 -0.45 -12.40
N THR A 149 -12.38 -1.63 -11.81
CA THR A 149 -12.69 -1.93 -10.41
C THR A 149 -11.46 -2.49 -9.72
N VAL A 150 -11.11 -1.95 -8.58
CA VAL A 150 -9.95 -2.37 -7.78
C VAL A 150 -10.42 -3.07 -6.52
N LEU A 151 -9.92 -4.27 -6.27
CA LEU A 151 -10.37 -5.14 -5.17
C LEU A 151 -9.17 -5.77 -4.45
N ALA A 152 -9.37 -6.16 -3.19
CA ALA A 152 -8.44 -7.04 -2.50
C ALA A 152 -8.52 -8.47 -3.04
N PRO A 153 -7.43 -9.26 -2.97
CA PRO A 153 -7.48 -10.69 -3.26
C PRO A 153 -8.37 -11.43 -2.25
N GLU A 154 -8.92 -12.55 -2.69
CA GLU A 154 -9.66 -13.45 -1.80
C GLU A 154 -8.68 -14.35 -1.03
N THR A 155 -8.92 -14.51 0.26
CA THR A 155 -8.12 -15.38 1.12
C THR A 155 -8.62 -16.81 1.04
N VAL A 156 -7.77 -17.73 0.59
CA VAL A 156 -8.04 -19.16 0.59
C VAL A 156 -7.28 -19.81 1.74
N LYS A 157 -8.00 -20.39 2.68
CA LYS A 157 -7.40 -21.16 3.79
C LYS A 157 -7.17 -22.59 3.33
N PHE A 158 -5.97 -23.09 3.53
CA PHE A 158 -5.62 -24.48 3.27
C PHE A 158 -4.78 -25.04 4.40
N ASN A 159 -4.87 -26.35 4.60
CA ASN A 159 -4.05 -27.04 5.58
C ASN A 159 -2.96 -27.82 4.85
N ILE A 160 -1.72 -27.68 5.35
CA ILE A 160 -0.60 -28.49 4.87
C ILE A 160 -0.36 -29.61 5.89
N ALA A 161 -0.47 -30.86 5.45
CA ALA A 161 -0.09 -32.01 6.25
C ALA A 161 1.04 -32.75 5.52
N PHE A 162 2.18 -32.93 6.17
CA PHE A 162 3.28 -33.70 5.62
C PHE A 162 3.92 -34.58 6.70
N THR A 163 4.46 -35.69 6.26
CA THR A 163 5.24 -36.58 7.13
C THR A 163 6.69 -36.51 6.68
N TYR A 164 7.59 -36.26 7.60
CA TYR A 164 9.02 -36.22 7.32
C TYR A 164 9.75 -37.24 8.18
N TYR A 165 10.84 -37.75 7.67
CA TYR A 165 11.69 -38.71 8.36
C TYR A 165 13.04 -38.06 8.66
N VAL A 166 13.47 -38.12 9.91
CA VAL A 166 14.75 -37.61 10.36
C VAL A 166 15.61 -38.75 10.87
N ASN A 167 16.94 -38.66 10.69
CA ASN A 167 17.87 -39.57 11.33
C ASN A 167 17.86 -39.36 12.84
N LEU A 168 18.17 -40.41 13.59
CA LEU A 168 18.18 -40.40 15.05
C LEU A 168 19.08 -39.29 15.62
N SER A 169 20.19 -38.97 14.92
CA SER A 169 21.14 -37.91 15.28
C SER A 169 20.56 -36.48 15.15
N ASP A 170 19.50 -36.29 14.39
CA ASP A 170 18.92 -34.98 14.08
C ASP A 170 17.55 -34.75 14.71
N GLN A 171 17.08 -35.71 15.54
CA GLN A 171 15.78 -35.63 16.21
C GLN A 171 15.60 -34.38 17.07
N SER A 172 16.66 -33.92 17.74
CA SER A 172 16.63 -32.71 18.54
C SER A 172 16.48 -31.43 17.73
N LYS A 173 16.94 -31.41 16.48
CA LYS A 173 16.79 -30.29 15.54
C LYS A 173 15.39 -30.24 14.92
N ALA A 174 14.78 -31.40 14.69
CA ALA A 174 13.43 -31.48 14.13
C ALA A 174 12.37 -30.94 15.12
N CYS A 175 12.59 -31.08 16.43
CA CYS A 175 11.67 -30.61 17.44
C CYS A 175 11.61 -29.06 17.53
N LEU A 176 12.67 -28.35 17.12
CA LEU A 176 12.72 -26.87 17.13
C LEU A 176 11.95 -26.23 15.97
N LEU A 177 11.66 -26.97 14.90
CA LEU A 177 10.87 -26.47 13.76
C LEU A 177 9.35 -26.51 13.99
N TYR A 178 8.91 -27.16 15.08
CA TYR A 178 7.48 -27.37 15.37
C TYR A 178 6.86 -26.36 16.35
N THR A 179 7.62 -25.39 16.85
CA THR A 179 7.17 -24.46 17.91
C THR A 179 7.14 -22.99 17.50
N SER A 180 6.91 -22.68 16.24
CA SER A 180 6.54 -21.32 15.84
C SER A 180 5.03 -21.27 15.57
N ASP A 181 4.28 -20.94 16.62
CA ASP A 181 2.92 -20.40 16.51
C ASP A 181 2.97 -19.01 15.88
#